data_dfdbeec17a5793ae02fe39f044612865
#
_entry.id   dfdbeec17a5793ae02fe39f044612865
#
_cell.length_a   1.000
_cell.length_b   1.000
_cell.length_c   1.000
_cell.angle_alpha   90.00
_cell.angle_beta   90.00
_cell.angle_gamma   90.00
#
_symmetry.space_group_name_H-M   'P 1'
#
loop_
_entity.id
_entity.type
_entity.pdbx_description
1 polymer ?
#
loop_
_entity_poly.entity_id
_entity_poly.type
_entity_poly.pdbx_seq_one_letter_code
_entity_poly.pdbx_strand_id
1 'polypeptide(L)'
;MVPAPLWINDVSMLPDGGFVASHMMPREISRTIFDRKPNDRVETGYVVEWHKDRGWSKIEGTDGALPNGVQVSEDGKTVYSNHYFSNQIVAIDRESGQIKWQTPVEGAPDNINIGDDGQLYFPTHLTSLREIRNQCLGKSVDYCVGEFAVYAVDPQNGRPTQLFRSQGRFFGSSTAAAKIGQSVYLGSVGGDRIGRIDAP
;
A
#
# COMPACT_ATOMS: atom_id res chain seq x y z
N MET A 1 8.00 -6.95 -22.17
CA MET A 1 7.46 -5.58 -22.46
C MET A 1 6.24 -5.38 -21.57
N VAL A 2 6.27 -4.39 -20.70
CA VAL A 2 5.13 -4.08 -19.81
C VAL A 2 4.04 -3.42 -20.66
N PRO A 3 2.79 -3.92 -20.64
CA PRO A 3 1.72 -3.35 -21.44
C PRO A 3 1.31 -1.97 -20.91
N ALA A 4 1.18 -1.00 -21.78
CA ALA A 4 0.58 0.30 -21.48
C ALA A 4 -0.94 0.29 -21.84
N PRO A 5 -1.79 1.09 -21.13
CA PRO A 5 -1.43 1.96 -20.03
C PRO A 5 -1.38 1.24 -18.67
N LEU A 6 -0.43 1.62 -17.82
CA LEU A 6 -0.36 1.20 -16.43
C LEU A 6 -1.30 2.07 -15.57
N TRP A 7 -1.95 1.44 -14.59
CA TRP A 7 -2.66 2.16 -13.53
C TRP A 7 -1.80 2.15 -12.27
N ILE A 8 -0.90 3.14 -12.19
CA ILE A 8 0.07 3.27 -11.10
C ILE A 8 -0.63 3.84 -9.86
N ASN A 9 -0.32 3.27 -8.68
CA ASN A 9 -0.74 3.80 -7.39
C ASN A 9 0.45 4.41 -6.63
N ASP A 10 1.47 3.63 -6.36
CA ASP A 10 2.60 4.03 -5.52
C ASP A 10 3.93 3.78 -6.22
N VAL A 11 4.97 4.52 -5.81
CA VAL A 11 6.31 4.48 -6.42
C VAL A 11 7.38 4.51 -5.34
N SER A 12 8.41 3.66 -5.47
CA SER A 12 9.59 3.69 -4.60
C SER A 12 10.88 3.73 -5.43
N MET A 13 11.81 4.59 -5.02
CA MET A 13 13.10 4.75 -5.73
C MET A 13 14.02 3.59 -5.46
N LEU A 14 14.76 3.18 -6.48
CA LEU A 14 15.84 2.19 -6.37
C LEU A 14 17.17 2.88 -6.10
N PRO A 15 18.06 2.29 -5.28
CA PRO A 15 19.37 2.87 -5.00
C PRO A 15 20.28 2.94 -6.23
N ASP A 16 20.01 2.17 -7.27
CA ASP A 16 20.76 2.12 -8.53
C ASP A 16 20.24 3.09 -9.61
N GLY A 17 19.30 3.97 -9.27
CA GLY A 17 18.84 5.08 -10.13
C GLY A 17 17.63 4.74 -11.01
N GLY A 18 16.88 3.69 -10.67
CA GLY A 18 15.57 3.38 -11.22
C GLY A 18 14.47 3.60 -10.19
N PHE A 19 13.30 3.04 -10.45
CA PHE A 19 12.20 3.00 -9.48
C PHE A 19 11.32 1.76 -9.73
N VAL A 20 10.59 1.37 -8.69
CA VAL A 20 9.49 0.41 -8.79
C VAL A 20 8.16 1.14 -8.66
N ALA A 21 7.11 0.58 -9.25
CA ALA A 21 5.76 1.13 -9.15
C ALA A 21 4.73 0.01 -9.11
N SER A 22 3.71 0.18 -8.28
CA SER A 22 2.58 -0.76 -8.24
C SER A 22 1.61 -0.47 -9.39
N HIS A 23 1.35 -1.46 -10.24
CA HIS A 23 0.25 -1.49 -11.19
C HIS A 23 -0.94 -2.19 -10.55
N MET A 24 -1.97 -1.44 -10.20
CA MET A 24 -3.10 -1.95 -9.42
C MET A 24 -3.97 -2.94 -10.20
N MET A 25 -4.30 -2.60 -11.47
CA MET A 25 -5.30 -3.33 -12.23
C MET A 25 -5.32 -2.92 -13.70
N PRO A 26 -5.82 -3.78 -14.60
CA PRO A 26 -6.18 -3.38 -15.95
C PRO A 26 -7.31 -2.34 -15.96
N ARG A 27 -7.31 -1.46 -16.96
CA ARG A 27 -8.31 -0.38 -17.09
C ARG A 27 -9.74 -0.92 -17.17
N GLU A 28 -9.93 -2.08 -17.76
CA GLU A 28 -11.24 -2.70 -18.02
C GLU A 28 -12.00 -2.98 -16.72
N ILE A 29 -11.30 -3.36 -15.64
CA ILE A 29 -11.93 -3.68 -14.36
C ILE A 29 -12.07 -2.49 -13.42
N SER A 30 -11.53 -1.33 -13.79
CA SER A 30 -11.54 -0.13 -12.93
C SER A 30 -12.94 0.33 -12.51
N ARG A 31 -13.95 0.06 -13.32
CA ARG A 31 -15.35 0.41 -13.01
C ARG A 31 -15.99 -0.53 -11.99
N THR A 32 -15.56 -1.79 -11.95
CA THR A 32 -16.12 -2.83 -11.08
C THR A 32 -15.31 -3.04 -9.80
N ILE A 33 -14.15 -2.40 -9.69
CA ILE A 33 -13.23 -2.59 -8.56
C ILE A 33 -13.90 -2.27 -7.21
N PHE A 34 -14.78 -1.25 -7.18
CA PHE A 34 -15.50 -0.85 -5.97
C PHE A 34 -16.57 -1.86 -5.54
N ASP A 35 -16.93 -2.79 -6.39
CA ASP A 35 -17.93 -3.83 -6.10
C ASP A 35 -17.30 -5.12 -5.56
N ARG A 36 -15.98 -5.19 -5.52
CA ARG A 36 -15.26 -6.34 -4.97
C ARG A 36 -15.44 -6.44 -3.47
N LYS A 37 -15.53 -7.67 -3.01
CA LYS A 37 -15.65 -7.97 -1.57
C LYS A 37 -14.27 -7.94 -0.91
N PRO A 38 -14.20 -7.63 0.39
CA PRO A 38 -13.00 -7.89 1.19
C PRO A 38 -12.57 -9.36 1.04
N ASN A 39 -11.27 -9.62 1.08
CA ASN A 39 -10.67 -10.95 0.86
C ASN A 39 -10.87 -11.56 -0.54
N ASP A 40 -11.21 -10.75 -1.54
CA ASP A 40 -11.17 -11.19 -2.94
C ASP A 40 -9.70 -11.31 -3.39
N ARG A 41 -9.23 -12.54 -3.51
CA ARG A 41 -7.83 -12.87 -3.84
C ARG A 41 -7.56 -12.96 -5.35
N VAL A 42 -8.49 -12.54 -6.17
CA VAL A 42 -8.26 -12.50 -7.62
C VAL A 42 -7.18 -11.47 -7.94
N GLU A 43 -6.09 -11.94 -8.49
CA GLU A 43 -4.98 -11.10 -8.93
C GLU A 43 -5.44 -10.12 -10.00
N THR A 44 -5.07 -8.85 -9.82
CA THR A 44 -5.46 -7.76 -10.72
C THR A 44 -4.26 -6.98 -11.24
N GLY A 45 -3.13 -7.05 -10.55
CA GLY A 45 -1.96 -6.26 -10.87
C GLY A 45 -0.68 -6.87 -10.36
N TYR A 46 0.38 -6.11 -10.45
CA TYR A 46 1.76 -6.52 -10.13
C TYR A 46 2.63 -5.29 -9.92
N VAL A 47 3.88 -5.49 -9.51
CA VAL A 47 4.88 -4.41 -9.44
C VAL A 47 5.72 -4.39 -10.71
N VAL A 48 5.97 -3.19 -11.23
CA VAL A 48 6.88 -2.93 -12.36
C VAL A 48 8.13 -2.21 -11.88
N GLU A 49 9.21 -2.42 -12.60
CA GLU A 49 10.47 -1.71 -12.43
C GLU A 49 10.80 -0.93 -13.69
N TRP A 50 11.38 0.25 -13.54
CA TRP A 50 11.90 1.04 -14.65
C TRP A 50 13.34 1.50 -14.38
N HIS A 51 14.16 1.40 -15.40
CA HIS A 51 15.50 1.97 -15.47
C HIS A 51 15.71 2.68 -16.80
N LYS A 52 16.50 3.75 -16.79
CA LYS A 52 16.78 4.51 -18.02
C LYS A 52 17.42 3.68 -19.13
N ASP A 53 18.25 2.69 -18.77
CA ASP A 53 19.02 1.89 -19.72
C ASP A 53 18.32 0.57 -20.12
N ARG A 54 17.36 0.09 -19.29
CA ARG A 54 16.67 -1.20 -19.47
C ARG A 54 15.19 -1.05 -19.81
N GLY A 55 14.62 0.15 -19.56
CA GLY A 55 13.18 0.40 -19.72
C GLY A 55 12.36 -0.28 -18.64
N TRP A 56 11.12 -0.62 -18.99
CA TRP A 56 10.15 -1.24 -18.08
C TRP A 56 10.26 -2.76 -18.08
N SER A 57 10.19 -3.35 -16.89
CA SER A 57 10.03 -4.79 -16.67
C SER A 57 9.06 -5.07 -15.53
N LYS A 58 8.39 -6.21 -15.56
CA LYS A 58 7.64 -6.73 -14.43
C LYS A 58 8.62 -7.37 -13.45
N ILE A 59 8.38 -7.19 -12.15
CA ILE A 59 9.05 -7.98 -11.13
C ILE A 59 8.23 -9.25 -10.91
N GLU A 60 8.83 -10.40 -11.15
CA GLU A 60 8.17 -11.69 -10.99
C GLU A 60 7.75 -11.92 -9.53
N GLY A 61 6.71 -12.72 -9.31
CA GLY A 61 6.19 -13.02 -7.97
C GLY A 61 5.43 -11.90 -7.27
N THR A 62 5.23 -10.75 -7.94
CA THR A 62 4.51 -9.59 -7.37
C THR A 62 3.03 -9.53 -7.76
N ASP A 63 2.52 -10.54 -8.45
CA ASP A 63 1.10 -10.60 -8.79
C ASP A 63 0.23 -10.60 -7.53
N GLY A 64 -0.80 -9.77 -7.52
CA GLY A 64 -1.64 -9.61 -6.34
C GLY A 64 -3.01 -9.02 -6.60
N ALA A 65 -3.84 -9.14 -5.57
CA ALA A 65 -5.19 -8.59 -5.57
C ALA A 65 -5.16 -7.09 -5.20
N LEU A 66 -5.11 -6.26 -6.19
CA LEU A 66 -4.96 -4.80 -6.11
C LEU A 66 -3.66 -4.40 -5.37
N PRO A 67 -2.47 -4.64 -5.96
CA PRO A 67 -1.22 -4.11 -5.41
C PRO A 67 -1.35 -2.60 -5.26
N ASN A 68 -1.16 -2.12 -4.02
CA ASN A 68 -1.35 -0.72 -3.64
C ASN A 68 0.01 -0.12 -3.26
N GLY A 69 0.32 0.02 -1.96
CA GLY A 69 1.61 0.51 -1.53
C GLY A 69 2.78 -0.36 -1.98
N VAL A 70 3.89 0.27 -2.37
CA VAL A 70 5.13 -0.41 -2.72
C VAL A 70 6.33 0.30 -2.11
N GLN A 71 7.26 -0.46 -1.54
CA GLN A 71 8.54 0.03 -1.05
C GLN A 71 9.69 -0.92 -1.41
N VAL A 72 10.90 -0.40 -1.39
CA VAL A 72 12.12 -1.16 -1.64
C VAL A 72 13.03 -1.06 -0.43
N SER A 73 13.69 -2.17 -0.06
CA SER A 73 14.72 -2.16 0.99
C SER A 73 15.88 -1.23 0.60
N GLU A 74 16.60 -0.72 1.60
CA GLU A 74 17.72 0.20 1.40
C GLU A 74 18.80 -0.37 0.45
N ASP A 75 19.03 -1.69 0.49
CA ASP A 75 19.97 -2.39 -0.39
C ASP A 75 19.39 -2.70 -1.78
N GLY A 76 18.14 -2.34 -2.03
CA GLY A 76 17.44 -2.55 -3.31
C GLY A 76 17.06 -3.99 -3.62
N LYS A 77 17.23 -4.95 -2.70
CA LYS A 77 17.05 -6.39 -2.98
C LYS A 77 15.67 -6.92 -2.65
N THR A 78 14.91 -6.23 -1.81
CA THR A 78 13.57 -6.67 -1.41
C THR A 78 12.54 -5.64 -1.83
N VAL A 79 11.46 -6.11 -2.46
CA VAL A 79 10.27 -5.32 -2.74
C VAL A 79 9.19 -5.72 -1.75
N TYR A 80 8.62 -4.72 -1.08
CA TYR A 80 7.45 -4.87 -0.22
C TYR A 80 6.23 -4.36 -0.96
N SER A 81 5.15 -5.14 -0.99
CA SER A 81 3.92 -4.77 -1.67
C SER A 81 2.70 -5.08 -0.81
N ASN A 82 1.84 -4.09 -0.65
CA ASN A 82 0.53 -4.26 -0.04
C ASN A 82 -0.47 -4.76 -1.07
N HIS A 83 -1.11 -5.89 -0.79
CA HIS A 83 -2.19 -6.44 -1.61
C HIS A 83 -3.54 -6.13 -0.96
N TYR A 84 -4.16 -5.06 -1.42
CA TYR A 84 -5.33 -4.43 -0.80
C TYR A 84 -6.49 -5.40 -0.54
N PHE A 85 -6.91 -6.18 -1.55
CA PHE A 85 -8.04 -7.09 -1.39
C PHE A 85 -7.68 -8.43 -0.75
N SER A 86 -6.42 -8.84 -0.75
CA SER A 86 -6.00 -10.04 -0.01
C SER A 86 -5.66 -9.76 1.45
N ASN A 87 -5.76 -8.50 1.90
CA ASN A 87 -5.51 -8.11 3.28
C ASN A 87 -4.14 -8.59 3.78
N GLN A 88 -3.09 -8.34 2.99
CA GLN A 88 -1.74 -8.79 3.33
C GLN A 88 -0.67 -7.86 2.78
N ILE A 89 0.48 -7.89 3.42
CA ILE A 89 1.74 -7.36 2.90
C ILE A 89 2.65 -8.52 2.51
N VAL A 90 3.38 -8.38 1.42
CA VAL A 90 4.30 -9.40 0.88
C VAL A 90 5.68 -8.80 0.70
N ALA A 91 6.73 -9.52 1.10
CA ALA A 91 8.12 -9.22 0.78
C ALA A 91 8.63 -10.21 -0.27
N ILE A 92 9.17 -9.68 -1.34
CA ILE A 92 9.60 -10.45 -2.52
C ILE A 92 11.07 -10.13 -2.79
N ASP A 93 11.86 -11.15 -3.07
CA ASP A 93 13.21 -10.97 -3.58
C ASP A 93 13.12 -10.39 -5.00
N ARG A 94 13.70 -9.18 -5.21
CA ARG A 94 13.54 -8.42 -6.45
C ARG A 94 14.14 -9.14 -7.67
N GLU A 95 15.22 -9.89 -7.48
CA GLU A 95 15.91 -10.55 -8.58
C GLU A 95 15.26 -11.89 -8.96
N SER A 96 14.95 -12.71 -7.95
CA SER A 96 14.43 -14.07 -8.18
C SER A 96 12.90 -14.15 -8.23
N GLY A 97 12.18 -13.14 -7.75
CA GLY A 97 10.73 -13.16 -7.61
C GLY A 97 10.22 -14.07 -6.47
N GLN A 98 11.11 -14.60 -5.65
CA GLN A 98 10.72 -15.49 -4.56
C GLN A 98 10.11 -14.70 -3.39
N ILE A 99 9.01 -15.21 -2.86
CA ILE A 99 8.41 -14.64 -1.65
C ILE A 99 9.32 -14.98 -0.45
N LYS A 100 9.82 -13.94 0.22
CA LYS A 100 10.61 -14.06 1.46
C LYS A 100 9.70 -14.29 2.66
N TRP A 101 8.62 -13.52 2.73
CA TRP A 101 7.55 -13.69 3.70
C TRP A 101 6.26 -13.00 3.19
N GLN A 102 5.13 -13.43 3.71
CA GLN A 102 3.86 -12.75 3.54
C GLN A 102 3.10 -12.74 4.87
N THR A 103 2.46 -11.64 5.15
CA THR A 103 1.81 -11.42 6.45
C THR A 103 0.39 -10.93 6.24
N PRO A 104 -0.61 -11.65 6.74
CA PRO A 104 -1.98 -11.16 6.78
C PRO A 104 -2.11 -10.05 7.81
N VAL A 105 -2.95 -9.06 7.51
CA VAL A 105 -3.32 -7.97 8.41
C VAL A 105 -4.84 -7.81 8.45
N GLU A 106 -5.36 -7.18 9.51
CA GLU A 106 -6.78 -6.85 9.55
C GLU A 106 -7.04 -5.64 8.64
N GLY A 107 -7.98 -5.81 7.70
CA GLY A 107 -8.35 -4.75 6.74
C GLY A 107 -7.46 -4.69 5.50
N ALA A 108 -7.78 -3.77 4.63
CA ALA A 108 -7.14 -3.60 3.34
C ALA A 108 -5.95 -2.62 3.43
N PRO A 109 -4.68 -3.11 3.30
CA PRO A 109 -3.50 -2.27 3.43
C PRO A 109 -3.34 -1.33 2.24
N ASP A 110 -3.04 -0.05 2.53
CA ASP A 110 -2.88 1.02 1.53
C ASP A 110 -1.38 1.34 1.31
N ASN A 111 -0.97 2.60 1.20
CA ASN A 111 0.42 2.96 0.89
C ASN A 111 1.39 2.60 2.02
N ILE A 112 2.63 2.21 1.66
CA ILE A 112 3.69 1.83 2.58
C ILE A 112 4.73 2.95 2.65
N ASN A 113 5.28 3.21 3.84
CA ASN A 113 6.50 4.00 4.02
C ASN A 113 7.47 3.28 4.95
N ILE A 114 8.77 3.50 4.76
CA ILE A 114 9.81 3.08 5.68
C ILE A 114 10.03 4.21 6.68
N GLY A 115 9.92 3.91 7.97
CA GLY A 115 10.21 4.85 9.04
C GLY A 115 11.71 5.07 9.24
N ASP A 116 12.06 6.10 10.01
CA ASP A 116 13.45 6.40 10.40
C ASP A 116 14.08 5.31 11.29
N ASP A 117 13.30 4.38 11.79
CA ASP A 117 13.71 3.18 12.52
C ASP A 117 13.81 1.92 11.63
N GLY A 118 13.59 2.06 10.33
CA GLY A 118 13.66 0.98 9.36
C GLY A 118 12.45 0.05 9.31
N GLN A 119 11.41 0.27 10.13
CA GLN A 119 10.16 -0.48 10.06
C GLN A 119 9.28 -0.02 8.89
N LEU A 120 8.41 -0.90 8.41
CA LEU A 120 7.41 -0.58 7.39
C LEU A 120 6.13 -0.09 8.07
N TYR A 121 5.64 1.09 7.67
CA TYR A 121 4.43 1.71 8.22
C TYR A 121 3.37 1.84 7.15
N PHE A 122 2.16 1.40 7.46
CA PHE A 122 1.01 1.55 6.57
C PHE A 122 -0.30 1.52 7.34
N PRO A 123 -1.33 2.22 6.85
CA PRO A 123 -2.69 2.05 7.34
C PRO A 123 -3.40 0.92 6.61
N THR A 124 -4.45 0.39 7.23
CA THR A 124 -5.39 -0.55 6.62
C THR A 124 -6.80 0.01 6.72
N HIS A 125 -7.58 -0.07 5.64
CA HIS A 125 -8.99 0.25 5.67
C HIS A 125 -9.80 -0.91 6.25
N LEU A 126 -10.57 -0.63 7.30
CA LEU A 126 -11.55 -1.55 7.87
C LEU A 126 -12.96 -1.28 7.32
N THR A 127 -13.12 -0.14 6.66
CA THR A 127 -14.30 0.26 5.90
C THR A 127 -14.13 -0.18 4.44
N SER A 128 -15.19 -0.67 3.80
CA SER A 128 -15.12 -1.14 2.42
C SER A 128 -14.81 0.00 1.44
N LEU A 129 -14.12 -0.35 0.34
CA LEU A 129 -13.79 0.61 -0.72
C LEU A 129 -15.05 1.26 -1.33
N ARG A 130 -16.18 0.54 -1.39
CA ARG A 130 -17.47 1.06 -1.82
C ARG A 130 -17.99 2.16 -0.89
N GLU A 131 -17.89 1.96 0.41
CA GLU A 131 -18.32 2.97 1.40
C GLU A 131 -17.41 4.19 1.35
N ILE A 132 -16.10 4.01 1.26
CA ILE A 132 -15.12 5.10 1.08
C ILE A 132 -15.45 5.92 -0.17
N ARG A 133 -15.70 5.24 -1.31
CA ARG A 133 -16.13 5.91 -2.55
C ARG A 133 -17.40 6.72 -2.34
N ASN A 134 -18.41 6.13 -1.70
CA ASN A 134 -19.70 6.78 -1.51
C ASN A 134 -19.64 7.97 -0.57
N GLN A 135 -18.68 8.01 0.34
CA GLN A 135 -18.55 9.07 1.32
C GLN A 135 -17.58 10.16 0.89
N CYS A 136 -16.46 9.82 0.24
CA CYS A 136 -15.30 10.71 0.14
C CYS A 136 -14.77 10.90 -1.29
N LEU A 137 -14.61 9.81 -2.07
CA LEU A 137 -13.90 9.91 -3.34
C LEU A 137 -14.61 10.80 -4.33
N GLY A 138 -13.90 11.83 -4.81
CA GLY A 138 -14.43 12.81 -5.75
C GLY A 138 -15.44 13.79 -5.14
N LYS A 139 -15.50 13.89 -3.82
CA LYS A 139 -16.36 14.82 -3.10
C LYS A 139 -15.53 15.83 -2.31
N SER A 140 -16.06 17.04 -2.19
CA SER A 140 -15.53 18.04 -1.26
C SER A 140 -16.07 17.72 0.13
N VAL A 141 -15.21 17.21 1.00
CA VAL A 141 -15.54 16.86 2.40
C VAL A 141 -14.45 17.39 3.33
N ASP A 142 -14.84 17.83 4.52
CA ASP A 142 -13.87 18.31 5.51
C ASP A 142 -13.02 17.16 6.06
N TYR A 143 -13.58 15.96 6.12
CA TYR A 143 -12.89 14.73 6.47
C TYR A 143 -13.62 13.51 5.91
N CYS A 144 -12.87 12.46 5.67
CA CYS A 144 -13.42 11.17 5.27
C CYS A 144 -13.76 10.36 6.52
N VAL A 145 -14.96 9.79 6.59
CA VAL A 145 -15.35 8.87 7.65
C VAL A 145 -15.00 7.45 7.22
N GLY A 146 -14.48 6.63 8.13
CA GLY A 146 -14.21 5.22 7.87
C GLY A 146 -13.20 4.64 8.85
N GLU A 147 -13.50 3.47 9.38
CA GLU A 147 -12.60 2.76 10.29
C GLU A 147 -11.29 2.41 9.60
N PHE A 148 -10.20 2.52 10.34
CA PHE A 148 -8.87 2.13 9.89
C PHE A 148 -8.01 1.67 11.06
N ALA A 149 -6.96 0.91 10.75
CA ALA A 149 -5.88 0.61 11.68
C ALA A 149 -4.54 1.08 11.09
N VAL A 150 -3.51 1.18 11.92
CA VAL A 150 -2.14 1.50 11.52
C VAL A 150 -1.22 0.40 12.02
N TYR A 151 -0.37 -0.09 11.15
CA TYR A 151 0.59 -1.15 11.42
C TYR A 151 2.02 -0.66 11.25
N ALA A 152 2.90 -1.21 12.12
CA ALA A 152 4.32 -1.32 11.87
C ALA A 152 4.65 -2.78 11.56
N VAL A 153 5.53 -3.04 10.61
CA VAL A 153 5.96 -4.40 10.24
C VAL A 153 7.48 -4.46 10.17
N ASP A 154 8.05 -5.45 10.85
CA ASP A 154 9.48 -5.74 10.76
C ASP A 154 9.84 -6.22 9.34
N PRO A 155 10.67 -5.49 8.58
CA PRO A 155 10.98 -5.84 7.20
C PRO A 155 11.76 -7.15 7.04
N GLN A 156 12.40 -7.64 8.10
CA GLN A 156 13.21 -8.86 8.05
C GLN A 156 12.37 -10.14 8.13
N ASN A 157 11.30 -10.12 8.92
CA ASN A 157 10.52 -11.34 9.22
C ASN A 157 9.01 -11.18 9.01
N GLY A 158 8.56 -9.97 8.63
CA GLY A 158 7.15 -9.69 8.37
C GLY A 158 6.27 -9.61 9.62
N ARG A 159 6.85 -9.55 10.83
CA ARG A 159 6.07 -9.52 12.08
C ARG A 159 5.28 -8.21 12.20
N PRO A 160 3.94 -8.26 12.23
CA PRO A 160 3.12 -7.06 12.33
C PRO A 160 2.90 -6.66 13.78
N THR A 161 2.85 -5.36 14.03
CA THR A 161 2.41 -4.74 15.27
C THR A 161 1.33 -3.71 14.93
N GLN A 162 0.12 -3.89 15.45
CA GLN A 162 -0.93 -2.88 15.32
C GLN A 162 -0.66 -1.76 16.32
N LEU A 163 -0.40 -0.57 15.82
CA LEU A 163 -0.08 0.60 16.63
C LEU A 163 -1.32 1.37 17.06
N PHE A 164 -2.32 1.42 16.19
CA PHE A 164 -3.49 2.25 16.39
C PHE A 164 -4.71 1.67 15.66
N ARG A 165 -5.89 1.94 16.20
CA ARG A 165 -7.18 1.69 15.55
C ARG A 165 -8.11 2.85 15.81
N SER A 166 -8.81 3.32 14.79
CA SER A 166 -9.76 4.41 14.85
C SER A 166 -11.09 4.02 14.24
N GLN A 167 -12.18 4.52 14.84
CA GLN A 167 -13.51 4.46 14.23
C GLN A 167 -13.71 5.51 13.13
N GLY A 168 -12.71 6.35 12.87
CA GLY A 168 -12.69 7.26 11.73
C GLY A 168 -13.73 8.37 11.78
N ARG A 169 -14.16 8.82 12.97
CA ARG A 169 -15.24 9.82 13.10
C ARG A 169 -14.83 11.24 12.69
N PHE A 170 -13.59 11.64 12.95
CA PHE A 170 -13.06 12.99 12.67
C PHE A 170 -11.84 12.98 11.74
N PHE A 171 -11.28 11.83 11.54
CA PHE A 171 -10.22 11.51 10.60
C PHE A 171 -10.35 10.03 10.30
N GLY A 172 -10.68 9.68 9.08
CA GLY A 172 -10.94 8.29 8.70
C GLY A 172 -10.34 7.93 7.35
N SER A 173 -10.45 6.66 7.00
CA SER A 173 -9.95 6.12 5.73
C SER A 173 -8.51 6.57 5.46
N SER A 174 -7.63 6.39 6.47
CA SER A 174 -6.21 6.72 6.34
C SER A 174 -5.59 5.91 5.20
N THR A 175 -4.85 6.59 4.32
CA THR A 175 -4.21 5.99 3.14
C THR A 175 -2.69 5.99 3.21
N ALA A 176 -2.10 6.77 4.11
CA ALA A 176 -0.66 6.82 4.30
C ALA A 176 -0.30 6.95 5.78
N ALA A 177 0.82 6.35 6.17
CA ALA A 177 1.41 6.46 7.50
C ALA A 177 2.92 6.66 7.36
N ALA A 178 3.47 7.72 7.96
CA ALA A 178 4.89 8.03 7.93
C ALA A 178 5.41 8.26 9.34
N LYS A 179 6.34 7.42 9.80
CA LYS A 179 7.00 7.60 11.10
C LYS A 179 8.16 8.58 10.98
N ILE A 180 8.16 9.58 11.84
CA ILE A 180 9.21 10.61 11.95
C ILE A 180 9.44 10.86 13.45
N GLY A 181 10.61 10.49 13.94
CA GLY A 181 10.96 10.59 15.35
C GLY A 181 10.01 9.75 16.23
N GLN A 182 9.32 10.38 17.17
CA GLN A 182 8.38 9.71 18.09
C GLN A 182 6.92 9.79 17.66
N SER A 183 6.64 10.12 16.40
CA SER A 183 5.27 10.26 15.92
C SER A 183 5.07 9.55 14.58
N VAL A 184 3.85 9.04 14.37
CA VAL A 184 3.39 8.58 13.07
C VAL A 184 2.36 9.57 12.55
N TYR A 185 2.65 10.16 11.40
CA TYR A 185 1.76 11.08 10.69
C TYR A 185 0.92 10.32 9.68
N LEU A 186 -0.37 10.67 9.62
CA LEU A 186 -1.38 9.95 8.85
C LEU A 186 -1.99 10.86 7.79
N GLY A 187 -2.01 10.41 6.54
CA GLY A 187 -2.76 11.00 5.46
C GLY A 187 -4.08 10.27 5.22
N SER A 188 -5.08 10.94 4.66
CA SER A 188 -6.39 10.36 4.33
C SER A 188 -6.70 10.54 2.84
N VAL A 189 -7.57 9.69 2.29
CA VAL A 189 -8.04 9.78 0.90
C VAL A 189 -8.85 11.05 0.62
N GLY A 190 -9.35 11.70 1.64
CA GLY A 190 -10.11 12.96 1.51
C GLY A 190 -10.16 13.73 2.81
N GLY A 191 -10.24 15.05 2.69
CA GLY A 191 -10.28 15.96 3.83
C GLY A 191 -9.13 16.96 3.82
N ASP A 192 -9.09 17.79 4.86
CA ASP A 192 -8.24 19.00 4.96
C ASP A 192 -7.19 18.90 6.09
N ARG A 193 -6.97 17.71 6.65
CA ARG A 193 -6.15 17.52 7.84
C ARG A 193 -5.20 16.35 7.78
N ILE A 194 -4.16 16.42 8.60
CA ILE A 194 -3.19 15.33 8.84
C ILE A 194 -3.42 14.81 10.27
N GLY A 195 -3.54 13.50 10.41
CA GLY A 195 -3.55 12.84 11.71
C GLY A 195 -2.15 12.70 12.29
N ARG A 196 -2.03 12.62 13.61
CA ARG A 196 -0.80 12.26 14.32
C ARG A 196 -1.13 11.32 15.47
N ILE A 197 -0.34 10.27 15.61
CA ILE A 197 -0.35 9.39 16.77
C ILE A 197 1.08 9.29 17.32
N ASP A 198 1.21 9.03 18.61
CA ASP A 198 2.51 8.76 19.19
C ASP A 198 2.96 7.35 18.79
N ALA A 199 4.22 7.20 18.38
CA ALA A 199 4.84 5.91 18.16
C ALA A 199 5.21 5.29 19.51
N PRO A 200 5.10 3.96 19.66
CA PRO A 200 5.54 3.27 20.87
C PRO A 200 7.06 3.36 21.07
#